data_60cd476742e5dbaecd49759310c91847
#
_entry.id   60cd476742e5dbaecd49759310c91847
#
_cell.length_a   1.000
_cell.length_b   1.000
_cell.length_c   1.000
_cell.angle_alpha   90.00
_cell.angle_beta   90.00
_cell.angle_gamma   90.00
#
_symmetry.space_group_name_H-M   'P 1'
#
loop_
_entity.id
_entity.type
_entity.pdbx_description
1 polymer ?
#
loop_
_entity_poly.entity_id
_entity_poly.type
_entity_poly.pdbx_seq_one_letter_code
_entity_poly.pdbx_strand_id
1 'polypeptide(L)'
;MSIKKAFVLLLAAALLASALAEPLDTEYLVDMTAEEITAMEDRLVELGYLAGQSDGVFDAETHSALESFQQANGLAVNGAADEETLARLNSPDALSRQGYLTRFANAYAQMTPLEKGSTSNDVLSVQRKLKEYGYFDGEPDGVFDDRTGAAVERFQMVNGLPVNGVADGAVLMRLMADSPITWPAFLTEMAAAEGDSGLNVYVLQKQLSALGYFTGSCTAAFGELTKAALLDYQRARGLEATGRADADTWAALYAEAEVADGTLRVGDYGDDIRQLQERLNELGFFDHEITGVYGYTTETAVRLYQMAANLTATGEIDATTLAHLNSGSAVSTLDGIVQQRFQLMLDGAGAQAQARIARIAEGLLGAGFGGGDDELYPGFSFVQYVCVSAGLPVTFPEDLIRMAGRQVETIEAVEAGDIVAFQSASADAVTIQLAIGAGDGKVYCATKTGGWVVLSYMDEMEGATIYCWDAE
;
A
#
# COMPACT_ATOMS: atom_id res chain seq x y z
N MET A 1 40.32 7.50 7.30
CA MET A 1 39.21 8.43 7.00
C MET A 1 37.97 7.80 7.59
N SER A 2 37.21 8.49 8.47
CA SER A 2 36.06 7.88 9.16
C SER A 2 34.98 7.50 8.10
N ILE A 3 34.32 6.37 8.28
CA ILE A 3 33.21 5.86 7.45
C ILE A 3 32.16 6.97 7.21
N LYS A 4 31.94 7.84 8.22
CA LYS A 4 31.08 9.03 8.12
C LYS A 4 31.54 10.05 7.06
N LYS A 5 32.83 10.24 6.85
CA LYS A 5 33.35 11.17 5.85
C LYS A 5 33.28 10.63 4.42
N ALA A 6 33.42 9.30 4.26
CA ALA A 6 33.23 8.65 2.96
C ALA A 6 31.76 8.68 2.53
N PHE A 7 30.84 8.64 3.51
CA PHE A 7 29.41 8.65 3.29
C PHE A 7 28.88 10.02 2.82
N VAL A 8 29.30 11.11 3.48
CA VAL A 8 28.95 12.49 3.09
C VAL A 8 29.49 12.82 1.68
N LEU A 9 30.65 12.27 1.33
CA LEU A 9 31.22 12.43 -0.01
C LEU A 9 30.45 11.65 -1.08
N LEU A 10 29.89 10.46 -0.76
CA LEU A 10 29.08 9.67 -1.67
C LEU A 10 27.68 10.29 -1.89
N LEU A 11 27.05 10.78 -0.83
CA LEU A 11 25.76 11.49 -0.93
C LEU A 11 25.92 12.82 -1.71
N ALA A 12 27.00 13.55 -1.46
CA ALA A 12 27.31 14.79 -2.17
C ALA A 12 27.64 14.55 -3.66
N ALA A 13 28.26 13.42 -4.00
CA ALA A 13 28.56 13.05 -5.39
C ALA A 13 27.27 12.68 -6.16
N ALA A 14 26.34 11.93 -5.53
CA ALA A 14 25.04 11.60 -6.12
C ALA A 14 24.16 12.85 -6.33
N LEU A 15 24.25 13.85 -5.44
CA LEU A 15 23.50 15.11 -5.55
C LEU A 15 24.12 16.10 -6.55
N LEU A 16 25.42 16.04 -6.81
CA LEU A 16 26.06 16.87 -7.83
C LEU A 16 25.79 16.39 -9.25
N ALA A 17 25.55 15.08 -9.44
CA ALA A 17 25.21 14.53 -10.76
C ALA A 17 23.80 14.88 -11.21
N SER A 18 22.82 14.95 -10.29
CA SER A 18 21.43 15.30 -10.64
C SER A 18 21.20 16.81 -10.88
N ALA A 19 22.14 17.68 -10.50
CA ALA A 19 22.01 19.14 -10.67
C ALA A 19 22.43 19.65 -12.07
N LEU A 20 22.91 18.76 -12.96
CA LEU A 20 23.43 19.10 -14.28
C LEU A 20 22.72 18.35 -15.43
N ALA A 21 21.45 17.95 -15.25
CA ALA A 21 20.69 17.38 -16.35
C ALA A 21 20.38 18.46 -17.38
N GLU A 22 21.37 18.77 -18.25
CA GLU A 22 21.13 19.36 -19.55
C GLU A 22 20.44 18.33 -20.47
N PRO A 23 19.63 18.74 -21.46
CA PRO A 23 18.99 17.80 -22.37
C PRO A 23 20.07 16.97 -23.08
N LEU A 24 19.85 15.65 -23.11
CA LEU A 24 20.70 14.65 -23.76
C LEU A 24 21.12 15.15 -25.17
N ASP A 25 22.34 15.68 -25.26
CA ASP A 25 22.98 15.91 -26.54
C ASP A 25 23.48 14.54 -27.03
N THR A 26 23.08 14.16 -28.23
CA THR A 26 23.37 12.87 -28.88
C THR A 26 24.86 12.62 -29.17
N GLU A 27 25.76 13.32 -28.51
CA GLU A 27 27.21 13.34 -28.78
C GLU A 27 28.02 12.35 -27.90
N TYR A 28 27.36 11.60 -27.02
CA TYR A 28 28.04 10.57 -26.16
C TYR A 28 28.02 9.17 -26.75
N LEU A 29 27.75 9.03 -28.03
CA LEU A 29 27.95 7.78 -28.74
C LEU A 29 29.45 7.55 -28.88
N VAL A 30 30.01 6.74 -28.00
CA VAL A 30 31.29 6.08 -28.22
C VAL A 30 31.19 5.33 -29.53
N ASP A 31 32.26 5.33 -30.33
CA ASP A 31 32.36 4.63 -31.62
C ASP A 31 32.39 3.10 -31.35
N MET A 32 31.28 2.54 -30.80
CA MET A 32 31.13 1.14 -30.47
C MET A 32 30.27 0.44 -31.56
N THR A 33 30.69 -0.76 -31.93
CA THR A 33 29.88 -1.64 -32.77
C THR A 33 28.70 -2.23 -31.98
N ALA A 34 27.65 -2.69 -32.66
CA ALA A 34 26.54 -3.36 -32.03
C ALA A 34 26.96 -4.59 -31.20
N GLU A 35 28.00 -5.33 -31.62
CA GLU A 35 28.58 -6.46 -30.91
C GLU A 35 29.25 -6.01 -29.60
N GLU A 36 29.95 -4.88 -29.60
CA GLU A 36 30.58 -4.31 -28.39
C GLU A 36 29.52 -3.77 -27.41
N ILE A 37 28.44 -3.16 -27.92
CA ILE A 37 27.31 -2.73 -27.09
C ILE A 37 26.63 -3.95 -26.45
N THR A 38 26.33 -5.01 -27.24
CA THR A 38 25.75 -6.26 -26.72
C THR A 38 26.60 -6.85 -25.61
N ALA A 39 27.94 -6.91 -25.81
CA ALA A 39 28.84 -7.47 -24.79
C ALA A 39 28.87 -6.62 -23.49
N MET A 40 28.74 -5.31 -23.61
CA MET A 40 28.62 -4.40 -22.46
C MET A 40 27.29 -4.58 -21.74
N GLU A 41 26.18 -4.67 -22.49
CA GLU A 41 24.85 -4.90 -21.95
C GLU A 41 24.75 -6.27 -21.26
N ASP A 42 25.28 -7.35 -21.88
CA ASP A 42 25.36 -8.66 -21.25
C ASP A 42 26.04 -8.58 -19.88
N ARG A 43 27.09 -7.79 -19.78
CA ARG A 43 27.79 -7.62 -18.51
C ARG A 43 27.00 -6.79 -17.51
N LEU A 44 26.27 -5.75 -17.95
CA LEU A 44 25.35 -4.97 -17.11
C LEU A 44 24.18 -5.83 -16.61
N VAL A 45 23.65 -6.72 -17.45
CA VAL A 45 22.62 -7.71 -17.08
C VAL A 45 23.18 -8.69 -16.03
N GLU A 46 24.37 -9.27 -16.25
CA GLU A 46 25.01 -10.18 -15.30
C GLU A 46 25.24 -9.51 -13.93
N LEU A 47 25.61 -8.24 -13.90
CA LEU A 47 25.81 -7.48 -12.69
C LEU A 47 24.50 -6.93 -12.09
N GLY A 48 23.37 -7.07 -12.78
CA GLY A 48 22.03 -6.69 -12.34
C GLY A 48 21.70 -5.20 -12.49
N TYR A 49 22.41 -4.45 -13.34
CA TYR A 49 22.14 -3.04 -13.61
C TYR A 49 21.19 -2.83 -14.79
N LEU A 50 21.13 -3.75 -15.74
CA LEU A 50 20.22 -3.72 -16.87
C LEU A 50 19.21 -4.86 -16.72
N ALA A 51 17.93 -4.61 -17.02
CA ALA A 51 16.87 -5.61 -17.05
C ALA A 51 16.59 -6.03 -18.50
N GLY A 52 16.30 -7.31 -18.73
CA GLY A 52 15.93 -7.80 -20.05
C GLY A 52 17.07 -8.45 -20.82
N GLN A 53 16.97 -8.43 -22.16
CA GLN A 53 17.96 -9.01 -23.07
C GLN A 53 18.77 -7.90 -23.74
N SER A 54 20.06 -8.16 -23.94
CA SER A 54 20.96 -7.29 -24.68
C SER A 54 20.57 -7.24 -26.16
N ASP A 55 20.35 -6.06 -26.70
CA ASP A 55 19.90 -5.88 -28.09
C ASP A 55 20.93 -5.17 -28.99
N GLY A 56 22.04 -4.73 -28.41
CA GLY A 56 23.13 -4.05 -29.11
C GLY A 56 22.79 -2.60 -29.50
N VAL A 57 21.78 -2.00 -28.86
CA VAL A 57 21.37 -0.60 -29.08
C VAL A 57 21.69 0.21 -27.84
N PHE A 58 22.51 1.22 -27.97
CA PHE A 58 22.79 2.16 -26.87
C PHE A 58 21.64 3.17 -26.75
N ASP A 59 20.65 2.82 -25.95
CA ASP A 59 19.45 3.62 -25.71
C ASP A 59 19.42 4.26 -24.31
N ALA A 60 18.31 4.89 -23.93
CA ALA A 60 18.16 5.54 -22.63
C ALA A 60 18.22 4.55 -21.45
N GLU A 61 17.82 3.27 -21.67
CA GLU A 61 17.87 2.25 -20.63
C GLU A 61 19.31 1.80 -20.38
N THR A 62 20.08 1.57 -21.45
CA THR A 62 21.52 1.27 -21.38
C THR A 62 22.30 2.41 -20.76
N HIS A 63 21.99 3.68 -21.13
CA HIS A 63 22.60 4.86 -20.53
C HIS A 63 22.34 4.91 -19.00
N SER A 64 21.10 4.77 -18.56
CA SER A 64 20.74 4.74 -17.12
C SER A 64 21.38 3.57 -16.36
N ALA A 65 21.52 2.41 -17.00
CA ALA A 65 22.21 1.27 -16.39
C ALA A 65 23.69 1.56 -16.17
N LEU A 66 24.35 2.24 -17.12
CA LEU A 66 25.76 2.69 -16.96
C LEU A 66 25.89 3.74 -15.85
N GLU A 67 25.02 4.73 -15.76
CA GLU A 67 25.02 5.70 -14.66
C GLU A 67 24.92 5.00 -13.30
N SER A 68 23.99 4.05 -13.18
CA SER A 68 23.82 3.24 -11.96
C SER A 68 25.08 2.41 -11.64
N PHE A 69 25.70 1.82 -12.65
CA PHE A 69 26.96 1.08 -12.51
C PHE A 69 28.11 1.99 -12.10
N GLN A 70 28.28 3.13 -12.75
CA GLN A 70 29.32 4.13 -12.45
C GLN A 70 29.18 4.61 -11.00
N GLN A 71 27.98 4.97 -10.58
CA GLN A 71 27.70 5.38 -9.20
C GLN A 71 28.10 4.29 -8.20
N ALA A 72 27.69 3.04 -8.43
CA ALA A 72 27.97 1.94 -7.54
C ALA A 72 29.45 1.60 -7.44
N ASN A 73 30.22 1.84 -8.50
CA ASN A 73 31.64 1.56 -8.58
C ASN A 73 32.55 2.77 -8.33
N GLY A 74 31.97 3.94 -7.99
CA GLY A 74 32.72 5.17 -7.63
C GLY A 74 33.39 5.84 -8.81
N LEU A 75 32.84 5.70 -10.00
CA LEU A 75 33.26 6.34 -11.23
C LEU A 75 32.59 7.71 -11.43
N ALA A 76 33.00 8.47 -12.42
CA ALA A 76 32.26 9.65 -12.86
C ALA A 76 30.90 9.21 -13.44
N VAL A 77 29.79 9.74 -12.90
CA VAL A 77 28.43 9.39 -13.33
C VAL A 77 28.04 10.27 -14.50
N ASN A 78 28.19 9.75 -15.71
CA ASN A 78 27.93 10.45 -16.96
C ASN A 78 27.22 9.57 -18.00
N GLY A 79 26.91 8.32 -17.66
CA GLY A 79 26.25 7.35 -18.54
C GLY A 79 27.08 6.96 -19.77
N ALA A 80 28.35 7.39 -19.87
CA ALA A 80 29.19 7.10 -21.01
C ALA A 80 29.96 5.78 -20.84
N ALA A 81 30.08 5.02 -21.92
CA ALA A 81 30.90 3.81 -21.98
C ALA A 81 32.38 4.14 -22.24
N ASP A 82 32.98 4.99 -21.41
CA ASP A 82 34.36 5.39 -21.52
C ASP A 82 35.34 4.26 -21.11
N GLU A 83 36.64 4.44 -21.38
CA GLU A 83 37.68 3.44 -21.12
C GLU A 83 37.73 3.03 -19.63
N GLU A 84 37.52 3.96 -18.72
CA GLU A 84 37.54 3.70 -17.27
C GLU A 84 36.30 2.89 -16.85
N THR A 85 35.12 3.24 -17.38
CA THR A 85 33.87 2.52 -17.16
C THR A 85 33.94 1.09 -17.70
N LEU A 86 34.38 0.91 -18.94
CA LEU A 86 34.52 -0.40 -19.57
C LEU A 86 35.58 -1.27 -18.87
N ALA A 87 36.70 -0.69 -18.47
CA ALA A 87 37.73 -1.39 -17.70
C ALA A 87 37.19 -1.86 -16.34
N ARG A 88 36.42 -1.02 -15.67
CA ARG A 88 35.79 -1.38 -14.39
C ARG A 88 34.70 -2.42 -14.56
N LEU A 89 33.84 -2.31 -15.59
CA LEU A 89 32.78 -3.24 -15.91
C LEU A 89 33.30 -4.66 -16.13
N ASN A 90 34.40 -4.77 -16.84
CA ASN A 90 35.05 -6.06 -17.14
C ASN A 90 35.97 -6.58 -16.02
N SER A 91 36.15 -5.82 -14.95
CA SER A 91 36.96 -6.24 -13.79
C SER A 91 36.22 -7.34 -12.99
N PRO A 92 36.98 -8.35 -12.47
CA PRO A 92 36.42 -9.31 -11.53
C PRO A 92 35.97 -8.65 -10.21
N ASP A 93 36.47 -7.44 -9.90
CA ASP A 93 36.11 -6.65 -8.73
C ASP A 93 34.96 -5.67 -9.01
N ALA A 94 34.33 -5.74 -10.19
CA ALA A 94 33.15 -4.96 -10.51
C ALA A 94 32.03 -5.24 -9.48
N LEU A 95 31.56 -4.19 -8.82
CA LEU A 95 30.53 -4.33 -7.82
C LEU A 95 29.18 -4.53 -8.51
N SER A 96 28.53 -5.67 -8.26
CA SER A 96 27.17 -5.90 -8.73
C SER A 96 26.17 -4.99 -8.00
N ARG A 97 25.01 -4.76 -8.62
CA ARG A 97 23.92 -4.00 -8.00
C ARG A 97 23.52 -4.55 -6.63
N GLN A 98 23.39 -5.88 -6.53
CA GLN A 98 23.09 -6.53 -5.25
C GLN A 98 24.22 -6.33 -4.22
N GLY A 99 25.48 -6.41 -4.64
CA GLY A 99 26.62 -6.14 -3.76
C GLY A 99 26.65 -4.70 -3.26
N TYR A 100 26.34 -3.75 -4.16
CA TYR A 100 26.21 -2.33 -3.82
C TYR A 100 25.09 -2.11 -2.80
N LEU A 101 23.89 -2.60 -3.07
CA LEU A 101 22.74 -2.50 -2.15
C LEU A 101 23.02 -3.14 -0.79
N THR A 102 23.72 -4.29 -0.76
CA THR A 102 24.12 -4.96 0.48
C THR A 102 25.11 -4.11 1.29
N ARG A 103 26.09 -3.48 0.63
CA ARG A 103 27.02 -2.55 1.29
C ARG A 103 26.30 -1.33 1.85
N PHE A 104 25.34 -0.79 1.10
CA PHE A 104 24.50 0.32 1.55
C PHE A 104 23.61 -0.11 2.72
N ALA A 105 22.93 -1.24 2.63
CA ALA A 105 22.08 -1.75 3.71
C ALA A 105 22.86 -1.85 5.03
N ASN A 106 24.08 -2.40 5.00
CA ASN A 106 24.93 -2.50 6.17
C ASN A 106 25.40 -1.16 6.71
N ALA A 107 25.64 -0.18 5.83
CA ALA A 107 26.03 1.17 6.23
C ALA A 107 24.84 1.94 6.83
N TYR A 108 23.66 1.82 6.23
CA TYR A 108 22.43 2.47 6.70
C TYR A 108 21.90 1.86 7.99
N ALA A 109 22.01 0.53 8.18
CA ALA A 109 21.62 -0.14 9.42
C ALA A 109 22.40 0.37 10.66
N GLN A 110 23.54 1.02 10.45
CA GLN A 110 24.37 1.61 11.50
C GLN A 110 24.22 3.13 11.64
N MET A 111 23.41 3.76 10.80
CA MET A 111 23.17 5.21 10.88
C MET A 111 22.17 5.53 11.99
N THR A 112 22.40 6.68 12.63
CA THR A 112 21.37 7.27 13.49
C THR A 112 20.23 7.75 12.60
N PRO A 113 18.99 7.30 12.81
CA PRO A 113 17.85 7.79 12.05
C PRO A 113 17.73 9.32 12.13
N LEU A 114 17.25 9.93 11.06
CA LEU A 114 16.96 11.36 11.02
C LEU A 114 15.48 11.56 11.34
N GLU A 115 15.21 12.35 12.36
CA GLU A 115 13.88 12.58 12.89
C GLU A 115 13.70 14.04 13.29
N LYS A 116 12.51 14.44 13.71
CA LYS A 116 12.20 15.81 14.14
C LYS A 116 13.23 16.33 15.15
N GLY A 117 13.82 17.46 14.84
CA GLY A 117 14.89 18.11 15.60
C GLY A 117 16.30 17.78 15.10
N SER A 118 16.48 16.81 14.22
CA SER A 118 17.78 16.56 13.56
C SER A 118 18.19 17.74 12.70
N THR A 119 19.48 18.10 12.74
CA THR A 119 20.04 19.19 11.91
C THR A 119 21.38 18.73 11.35
N SER A 120 21.47 18.56 10.03
CA SER A 120 22.70 18.10 9.38
C SER A 120 22.65 18.26 7.86
N ASN A 121 23.78 18.05 7.21
CA ASN A 121 23.85 17.93 5.75
C ASN A 121 23.11 16.66 5.25
N ASP A 122 22.96 15.65 6.07
CA ASP A 122 22.21 14.44 5.70
C ASP A 122 20.72 14.77 5.62
N VAL A 123 20.17 15.57 6.56
CA VAL A 123 18.80 16.10 6.47
C VAL A 123 18.61 16.92 5.20
N LEU A 124 19.56 17.84 4.90
CA LEU A 124 19.53 18.63 3.67
C LEU A 124 19.47 17.75 2.42
N SER A 125 20.21 16.66 2.41
CA SER A 125 20.25 15.71 1.30
C SER A 125 18.92 14.96 1.15
N VAL A 126 18.33 14.52 2.26
CA VAL A 126 17.00 13.90 2.28
C VAL A 126 15.94 14.87 1.75
N GLN A 127 15.90 16.11 2.24
CA GLN A 127 14.96 17.14 1.78
C GLN A 127 15.09 17.39 0.27
N ARG A 128 16.32 17.46 -0.27
CA ARG A 128 16.54 17.63 -1.71
C ARG A 128 15.98 16.47 -2.52
N LYS A 129 16.21 15.23 -2.09
CA LYS A 129 15.66 14.04 -2.76
C LYS A 129 14.14 13.97 -2.67
N LEU A 130 13.57 14.25 -1.51
CA LEU A 130 12.13 14.35 -1.34
C LEU A 130 11.51 15.43 -2.24
N LYS A 131 12.19 16.57 -2.40
CA LYS A 131 11.77 17.66 -3.31
C LYS A 131 11.87 17.21 -4.77
N GLU A 132 12.96 16.56 -5.16
CA GLU A 132 13.15 16.01 -6.51
C GLU A 132 12.01 15.04 -6.89
N TYR A 133 11.56 14.20 -5.95
CA TYR A 133 10.48 13.25 -6.16
C TYR A 133 9.07 13.81 -5.88
N GLY A 134 8.97 15.13 -5.59
CA GLY A 134 7.70 15.83 -5.41
C GLY A 134 7.04 15.68 -4.04
N TYR A 135 7.70 15.05 -3.05
CA TYR A 135 7.15 14.87 -1.71
C TYR A 135 7.35 16.08 -0.79
N PHE A 136 8.31 16.94 -1.06
CA PHE A 136 8.65 18.09 -0.23
C PHE A 136 8.52 19.39 -1.05
N ASP A 137 7.65 20.28 -0.61
CA ASP A 137 7.35 21.56 -1.26
C ASP A 137 8.17 22.75 -0.68
N GLY A 138 8.86 22.52 0.46
CA GLY A 138 9.70 23.51 1.12
C GLY A 138 11.05 23.74 0.42
N GLU A 139 11.80 24.76 0.90
CA GLU A 139 13.20 24.89 0.55
C GLU A 139 14.05 24.02 1.48
N PRO A 140 14.93 23.15 0.92
CA PRO A 140 15.84 22.33 1.71
C PRO A 140 16.79 23.19 2.54
N ASP A 141 16.69 23.08 3.87
CA ASP A 141 17.44 23.92 4.84
C ASP A 141 18.32 23.10 5.81
N GLY A 142 18.22 21.76 5.75
CA GLY A 142 18.97 20.87 6.63
C GLY A 142 18.42 20.75 8.05
N VAL A 143 17.19 21.25 8.30
CA VAL A 143 16.50 21.12 9.59
C VAL A 143 15.32 20.17 9.41
N PHE A 144 15.28 19.06 10.16
CA PHE A 144 14.18 18.11 10.13
C PHE A 144 13.03 18.66 11.00
N ASP A 145 12.13 19.39 10.39
CA ASP A 145 10.90 19.93 11.01
C ASP A 145 9.68 19.04 10.70
N ASP A 146 8.49 19.47 11.14
CA ASP A 146 7.23 18.74 10.88
C ASP A 146 6.93 18.56 9.38
N ARG A 147 7.31 19.54 8.54
CA ARG A 147 7.12 19.42 7.08
C ARG A 147 8.02 18.36 6.47
N THR A 148 9.25 18.23 6.98
CA THR A 148 10.17 17.18 6.56
C THR A 148 9.64 15.82 7.00
N GLY A 149 9.12 15.70 8.23
CA GLY A 149 8.48 14.49 8.73
C GLY A 149 7.30 14.06 7.87
N ALA A 150 6.37 14.97 7.58
CA ALA A 150 5.22 14.70 6.70
C ALA A 150 5.63 14.29 5.28
N ALA A 151 6.69 14.88 4.73
CA ALA A 151 7.22 14.48 3.42
C ALA A 151 7.82 13.06 3.45
N VAL A 152 8.50 12.69 4.54
CA VAL A 152 9.01 11.32 4.77
C VAL A 152 7.86 10.34 4.92
N GLU A 153 6.80 10.68 5.66
CA GLU A 153 5.62 9.83 5.81
C GLU A 153 4.95 9.56 4.46
N ARG A 154 4.72 10.60 3.65
CA ARG A 154 4.20 10.44 2.28
C ARG A 154 5.07 9.53 1.43
N PHE A 155 6.40 9.72 1.49
CA PHE A 155 7.35 8.88 0.78
C PHE A 155 7.28 7.42 1.25
N GLN A 156 7.24 7.19 2.55
CA GLN A 156 7.12 5.86 3.16
C GLN A 156 5.84 5.16 2.70
N MET A 157 4.69 5.84 2.81
CA MET A 157 3.39 5.32 2.40
C MET A 157 3.39 4.86 0.94
N VAL A 158 3.82 5.73 0.03
CA VAL A 158 3.80 5.46 -1.42
C VAL A 158 4.79 4.36 -1.81
N ASN A 159 5.92 4.27 -1.12
CA ASN A 159 6.98 3.31 -1.44
C ASN A 159 6.93 2.02 -0.59
N GLY A 160 5.82 1.76 0.12
CA GLY A 160 5.59 0.52 0.87
C GLY A 160 6.54 0.34 2.06
N LEU A 161 6.92 1.43 2.73
CA LEU A 161 7.74 1.43 3.94
C LEU A 161 6.85 1.68 5.17
N PRO A 162 7.23 1.22 6.37
CA PRO A 162 6.53 1.56 7.60
C PRO A 162 6.46 3.08 7.78
N VAL A 163 5.25 3.63 7.94
CA VAL A 163 5.02 5.08 8.00
C VAL A 163 5.18 5.56 9.44
N ASN A 164 6.24 6.32 9.69
CA ASN A 164 6.60 6.82 11.03
C ASN A 164 7.28 8.20 11.00
N GLY A 165 7.41 8.82 9.83
CA GLY A 165 8.04 10.12 9.66
C GLY A 165 9.55 10.15 9.93
N VAL A 166 10.18 9.00 10.14
CA VAL A 166 11.61 8.88 10.44
C VAL A 166 12.37 8.46 9.18
N ALA A 167 13.40 9.20 8.80
CA ALA A 167 14.27 8.81 7.71
C ALA A 167 15.38 7.87 8.25
N ASP A 168 15.02 6.61 8.39
CA ASP A 168 15.92 5.53 8.77
C ASP A 168 16.68 4.93 7.58
N GLY A 169 17.43 3.85 7.82
CA GLY A 169 18.18 3.19 6.77
C GLY A 169 17.34 2.66 5.61
N ALA A 170 16.12 2.23 5.85
CA ALA A 170 15.21 1.73 4.82
C ALA A 170 14.72 2.88 3.92
N VAL A 171 14.33 4.01 4.51
CA VAL A 171 13.95 5.23 3.79
C VAL A 171 15.11 5.73 2.93
N LEU A 172 16.31 5.81 3.52
CA LEU A 172 17.48 6.31 2.79
C LEU A 172 17.86 5.39 1.63
N MET A 173 17.79 4.07 1.81
CA MET A 173 17.98 3.11 0.72
C MET A 173 16.94 3.28 -0.39
N ARG A 174 15.68 3.47 -0.04
CA ARG A 174 14.61 3.63 -1.03
C ARG A 174 14.71 4.97 -1.76
N LEU A 175 15.10 6.05 -1.08
CA LEU A 175 15.38 7.36 -1.71
C LEU A 175 16.52 7.31 -2.73
N MET A 176 17.48 6.38 -2.56
CA MET A 176 18.63 6.19 -3.45
C MET A 176 18.41 5.06 -4.47
N ALA A 177 17.23 4.41 -4.48
CA ALA A 177 16.90 3.40 -5.48
C ALA A 177 16.73 4.05 -6.87
N ASP A 178 16.97 3.27 -7.93
CA ASP A 178 16.95 3.77 -9.31
C ASP A 178 15.54 4.20 -9.77
N SER A 179 14.48 3.82 -9.06
CA SER A 179 13.11 4.16 -9.44
C SER A 179 12.17 4.14 -8.23
N PRO A 180 12.29 5.06 -7.28
CA PRO A 180 11.25 5.22 -6.28
C PRO A 180 9.98 5.75 -6.97
N ILE A 181 8.81 5.34 -6.49
CA ILE A 181 7.55 5.92 -6.96
C ILE A 181 7.58 7.41 -6.56
N THR A 182 7.35 8.29 -7.51
CA THR A 182 7.28 9.74 -7.25
C THR A 182 5.88 10.14 -6.82
N TRP A 183 5.74 11.23 -6.06
CA TRP A 183 4.43 11.73 -5.64
C TRP A 183 3.49 12.04 -6.83
N PRO A 184 3.94 12.72 -7.90
CA PRO A 184 3.08 12.93 -9.07
C PRO A 184 2.66 11.64 -9.78
N ALA A 185 3.54 10.63 -9.85
CA ALA A 185 3.19 9.35 -10.45
C ALA A 185 2.11 8.64 -9.62
N PHE A 186 2.26 8.59 -8.30
CA PHE A 186 1.26 8.03 -7.39
C PHE A 186 -0.11 8.73 -7.55
N LEU A 187 -0.15 10.06 -7.53
CA LEU A 187 -1.40 10.82 -7.70
C LEU A 187 -2.06 10.53 -9.05
N THR A 188 -1.28 10.27 -10.09
CA THR A 188 -1.78 9.91 -11.42
C THR A 188 -2.41 8.51 -11.40
N GLU A 189 -1.80 7.55 -10.71
CA GLU A 189 -2.34 6.18 -10.56
C GLU A 189 -3.62 6.16 -9.71
N MET A 190 -3.75 7.09 -8.76
CA MET A 190 -4.97 7.24 -7.95
C MET A 190 -6.16 7.80 -8.72
N ALA A 191 -5.97 8.28 -9.97
CA ALA A 191 -7.03 8.90 -10.75
C ALA A 191 -8.27 8.01 -10.85
N ALA A 192 -9.46 8.63 -10.71
CA ALA A 192 -10.73 7.93 -10.75
C ALA A 192 -11.81 8.77 -11.44
N ALA A 193 -12.74 8.12 -12.13
CA ALA A 193 -13.85 8.71 -12.83
C ALA A 193 -15.12 7.86 -12.72
N GLU A 194 -16.24 8.42 -13.17
CA GLU A 194 -17.52 7.71 -13.22
C GLU A 194 -17.40 6.39 -14.00
N GLY A 195 -17.87 5.31 -13.40
CA GLY A 195 -17.76 3.95 -13.90
C GLY A 195 -16.58 3.15 -13.32
N ASP A 196 -15.60 3.83 -12.72
CA ASP A 196 -14.49 3.14 -12.06
C ASP A 196 -14.91 2.53 -10.72
N SER A 197 -14.13 1.58 -10.24
CA SER A 197 -14.31 0.96 -8.94
C SER A 197 -12.96 0.57 -8.34
N GLY A 198 -12.92 0.39 -7.02
CA GLY A 198 -11.73 -0.05 -6.33
C GLY A 198 -11.34 0.80 -5.13
N LEU A 199 -10.13 0.53 -4.61
CA LEU A 199 -9.64 1.17 -3.39
C LEU A 199 -9.54 2.69 -3.51
N ASN A 200 -9.03 3.20 -4.63
CA ASN A 200 -8.93 4.64 -4.89
C ASN A 200 -10.31 5.33 -4.84
N VAL A 201 -11.35 4.70 -5.40
CA VAL A 201 -12.73 5.22 -5.33
C VAL A 201 -13.27 5.19 -3.90
N TYR A 202 -12.96 4.12 -3.15
CA TYR A 202 -13.38 4.03 -1.75
C TYR A 202 -12.73 5.12 -0.90
N VAL A 203 -11.41 5.31 -1.02
CA VAL A 203 -10.67 6.37 -0.33
C VAL A 203 -11.23 7.74 -0.70
N LEU A 204 -11.50 7.98 -2.00
CA LEU A 204 -12.13 9.22 -2.46
C LEU A 204 -13.48 9.47 -1.78
N GLN A 205 -14.36 8.46 -1.74
CA GLN A 205 -15.67 8.58 -1.09
C GLN A 205 -15.54 8.86 0.40
N LYS A 206 -14.60 8.20 1.09
CA LYS A 206 -14.31 8.44 2.52
C LYS A 206 -13.81 9.86 2.77
N GLN A 207 -12.85 10.33 1.98
CA GLN A 207 -12.33 11.70 2.09
C GLN A 207 -13.43 12.74 1.83
N LEU A 208 -14.21 12.59 0.75
CA LEU A 208 -15.32 13.49 0.43
C LEU A 208 -16.43 13.44 1.49
N SER A 209 -16.68 12.29 2.09
CA SER A 209 -17.64 12.13 3.19
C SER A 209 -17.16 12.85 4.45
N ALA A 210 -15.90 12.69 4.80
CA ALA A 210 -15.27 13.37 5.93
C ALA A 210 -15.33 14.90 5.81
N LEU A 211 -15.17 15.40 4.59
CA LEU A 211 -15.27 16.82 4.26
C LEU A 211 -16.72 17.30 4.07
N GLY A 212 -17.71 16.42 4.22
CA GLY A 212 -19.13 16.74 4.14
C GLY A 212 -19.70 16.88 2.72
N TYR A 213 -18.93 16.55 1.68
CA TYR A 213 -19.40 16.63 0.29
C TYR A 213 -20.15 15.36 -0.15
N PHE A 214 -19.83 14.19 0.39
CA PHE A 214 -20.46 12.92 0.03
C PHE A 214 -21.32 12.39 1.16
N THR A 215 -22.63 12.20 0.89
CA THR A 215 -23.61 11.72 1.88
C THR A 215 -24.11 10.29 1.58
N GLY A 216 -23.58 9.65 0.53
CA GLY A 216 -23.91 8.28 0.16
C GLY A 216 -23.13 7.25 0.97
N SER A 217 -23.47 5.97 0.76
CA SER A 217 -22.64 4.88 1.27
C SER A 217 -21.35 4.78 0.47
N CYS A 218 -20.21 4.63 1.15
CA CYS A 218 -18.92 4.39 0.49
C CYS A 218 -18.87 2.94 -0.02
N THR A 219 -19.07 2.77 -1.32
CA THR A 219 -19.26 1.46 -1.96
C THR A 219 -18.09 1.04 -2.82
N ALA A 220 -17.02 1.85 -2.88
CA ALA A 220 -15.93 1.68 -3.83
C ALA A 220 -16.34 1.72 -5.33
N ALA A 221 -17.59 2.08 -5.66
CA ALA A 221 -18.07 2.25 -7.02
C ALA A 221 -18.32 3.74 -7.30
N PHE A 222 -17.70 4.28 -8.33
CA PHE A 222 -17.81 5.68 -8.73
C PHE A 222 -19.08 5.90 -9.57
N GLY A 223 -20.18 6.23 -8.92
CA GLY A 223 -21.44 6.57 -9.54
C GLY A 223 -21.73 8.07 -9.57
N GLU A 224 -22.95 8.43 -10.00
CA GLU A 224 -23.40 9.82 -10.12
C GLU A 224 -23.29 10.61 -8.81
N LEU A 225 -23.55 9.98 -7.64
CA LEU A 225 -23.43 10.63 -6.32
C LEU A 225 -21.98 11.02 -6.02
N THR A 226 -21.02 10.13 -6.33
CA THR A 226 -19.59 10.40 -6.15
C THR A 226 -19.15 11.54 -7.08
N LYS A 227 -19.60 11.52 -8.34
CA LYS A 227 -19.32 12.57 -9.31
C LYS A 227 -19.88 13.94 -8.87
N ALA A 228 -21.11 13.98 -8.39
CA ALA A 228 -21.73 15.21 -7.90
C ALA A 228 -20.95 15.78 -6.72
N ALA A 229 -20.63 14.96 -5.71
CA ALA A 229 -19.84 15.35 -4.55
C ALA A 229 -18.46 15.89 -4.95
N LEU A 230 -17.81 15.23 -5.90
CA LEU A 230 -16.49 15.63 -6.41
C LEU A 230 -16.55 16.96 -7.16
N LEU A 231 -17.54 17.18 -8.00
CA LEU A 231 -17.78 18.47 -8.68
C LEU A 231 -17.96 19.62 -7.66
N ASP A 232 -18.71 19.38 -6.60
CA ASP A 232 -18.94 20.38 -5.55
C ASP A 232 -17.65 20.66 -4.77
N TYR A 233 -16.86 19.63 -4.46
CA TYR A 233 -15.54 19.76 -3.85
C TYR A 233 -14.59 20.58 -4.74
N GLN A 234 -14.45 20.21 -6.02
CA GLN A 234 -13.57 20.88 -6.96
C GLN A 234 -13.93 22.38 -7.09
N ARG A 235 -15.21 22.71 -7.22
CA ARG A 235 -15.69 24.12 -7.25
C ARG A 235 -15.34 24.86 -5.98
N ALA A 236 -15.55 24.24 -4.81
CA ALA A 236 -15.26 24.86 -3.52
C ALA A 236 -13.77 25.15 -3.33
N ARG A 237 -12.89 24.38 -3.97
CA ARG A 237 -11.41 24.54 -3.91
C ARG A 237 -10.84 25.35 -5.08
N GLY A 238 -11.68 25.81 -6.00
CA GLY A 238 -11.20 26.55 -7.20
C GLY A 238 -10.45 25.67 -8.19
N LEU A 239 -10.63 24.35 -8.11
CA LEU A 239 -10.09 23.40 -9.08
C LEU A 239 -10.96 23.38 -10.35
N GLU A 240 -10.43 22.86 -11.45
CA GLU A 240 -11.25 22.58 -12.63
C GLU A 240 -12.30 21.52 -12.28
N ALA A 241 -13.59 21.87 -12.42
CA ALA A 241 -14.70 20.99 -12.06
C ALA A 241 -14.94 19.94 -13.15
N THR A 242 -14.04 18.98 -13.25
CA THR A 242 -14.07 17.89 -14.26
C THR A 242 -14.99 16.75 -13.87
N GLY A 243 -15.29 16.59 -12.56
CA GLY A 243 -15.94 15.40 -12.00
C GLY A 243 -15.08 14.14 -12.09
N ARG A 244 -13.76 14.29 -12.28
CA ARG A 244 -12.73 13.25 -12.20
C ARG A 244 -11.81 13.56 -11.05
N ALA A 245 -11.43 12.56 -10.27
CA ALA A 245 -10.37 12.69 -9.27
C ALA A 245 -9.02 12.57 -9.99
N ASP A 246 -8.54 13.66 -10.54
CA ASP A 246 -7.21 13.79 -11.14
C ASP A 246 -6.12 14.08 -10.09
N ALA A 247 -4.88 14.21 -10.55
CA ALA A 247 -3.74 14.45 -9.66
C ALA A 247 -3.89 15.72 -8.82
N ASP A 248 -4.41 16.81 -9.41
CA ASP A 248 -4.62 18.08 -8.70
C ASP A 248 -5.70 17.94 -7.60
N THR A 249 -6.76 17.21 -7.91
CA THR A 249 -7.84 16.89 -6.97
C THR A 249 -7.32 16.06 -5.79
N TRP A 250 -6.54 15.01 -6.08
CA TRP A 250 -5.93 14.18 -5.03
C TRP A 250 -4.91 14.95 -4.19
N ALA A 251 -4.09 15.80 -4.82
CA ALA A 251 -3.16 16.65 -4.08
C ALA A 251 -3.89 17.56 -3.07
N ALA A 252 -5.01 18.15 -3.49
CA ALA A 252 -5.84 18.98 -2.61
C ALA A 252 -6.49 18.16 -1.46
N LEU A 253 -7.01 16.96 -1.77
CA LEU A 253 -7.60 16.07 -0.76
C LEU A 253 -6.57 15.65 0.30
N TYR A 254 -5.36 15.26 -0.11
CA TYR A 254 -4.30 14.87 0.82
C TYR A 254 -3.79 16.06 1.65
N ALA A 255 -3.71 17.26 1.06
CA ALA A 255 -3.34 18.46 1.81
C ALA A 255 -4.38 18.84 2.89
N GLU A 256 -5.66 18.52 2.69
CA GLU A 256 -6.73 18.77 3.67
C GLU A 256 -6.82 17.68 4.74
N ALA A 257 -6.47 16.45 4.42
CA ALA A 257 -6.43 15.35 5.40
C ALA A 257 -5.45 15.65 6.55
N GLU A 258 -4.38 16.38 6.27
CA GLU A 258 -3.41 16.84 7.29
C GLU A 258 -3.99 17.87 8.29
N VAL A 259 -5.16 18.46 8.02
CA VAL A 259 -5.80 19.52 8.83
C VAL A 259 -7.06 19.02 9.55
N ALA A 260 -7.37 17.72 9.46
CA ALA A 260 -8.64 17.15 9.90
C ALA A 260 -8.89 17.21 11.42
N ASP A 261 -10.16 17.02 11.80
CA ASP A 261 -10.79 17.10 13.12
C ASP A 261 -10.26 16.15 14.21
N GLY A 262 -9.11 15.50 13.98
CA GLY A 262 -8.51 14.50 14.89
C GLY A 262 -9.17 13.13 14.84
N THR A 263 -10.09 12.88 13.89
CA THR A 263 -10.69 11.57 13.65
C THR A 263 -9.81 10.79 12.67
N LEU A 264 -9.32 9.59 13.07
CA LEU A 264 -8.52 8.73 12.19
C LEU A 264 -9.42 7.81 11.37
N ARG A 265 -9.16 7.70 10.07
CA ARG A 265 -10.02 7.00 9.09
C ARG A 265 -9.24 6.42 7.90
N VAL A 266 -9.92 5.66 7.07
CA VAL A 266 -9.31 5.09 5.85
C VAL A 266 -8.74 6.19 4.95
N GLY A 267 -7.47 6.01 4.57
CA GLY A 267 -6.68 6.95 3.79
C GLY A 267 -5.70 7.76 4.62
N ASP A 268 -5.87 7.82 5.95
CA ASP A 268 -4.91 8.45 6.85
C ASP A 268 -3.66 7.59 7.02
N TYR A 269 -2.54 8.21 7.35
CA TYR A 269 -1.26 7.53 7.58
C TYR A 269 -0.41 8.32 8.57
N GLY A 270 0.60 7.67 9.13
CA GLY A 270 1.55 8.29 10.03
C GLY A 270 1.74 7.53 11.34
N ASP A 271 2.47 8.13 12.26
CA ASP A 271 2.82 7.51 13.54
C ASP A 271 1.60 7.25 14.44
N ASP A 272 0.60 8.12 14.39
CA ASP A 272 -0.66 7.95 15.12
C ASP A 272 -1.40 6.69 14.68
N ILE A 273 -1.39 6.39 13.37
CA ILE A 273 -1.98 5.16 12.82
C ILE A 273 -1.17 3.94 13.24
N ARG A 274 0.15 4.03 13.23
CA ARG A 274 1.03 2.95 13.69
C ARG A 274 0.75 2.62 15.15
N GLN A 275 0.69 3.63 16.03
CA GLN A 275 0.37 3.46 17.45
C GLN A 275 -1.03 2.86 17.65
N LEU A 276 -2.01 3.28 16.86
CA LEU A 276 -3.35 2.70 16.84
C LEU A 276 -3.31 1.21 16.50
N GLN A 277 -2.61 0.84 15.41
CA GLN A 277 -2.46 -0.55 14.98
C GLN A 277 -1.76 -1.40 16.05
N GLU A 278 -0.68 -0.89 16.67
CA GLU A 278 0.00 -1.53 17.80
C GLU A 278 -0.96 -1.77 18.95
N ARG A 279 -1.76 -0.75 19.31
CA ARG A 279 -2.72 -0.86 20.41
C ARG A 279 -3.83 -1.86 20.13
N LEU A 280 -4.38 -1.87 18.92
CA LEU A 280 -5.38 -2.85 18.49
C LEU A 280 -4.81 -4.28 18.45
N ASN A 281 -3.54 -4.42 18.07
CA ASN A 281 -2.81 -5.71 18.11
C ASN A 281 -2.66 -6.22 19.54
N GLU A 282 -2.23 -5.38 20.48
CA GLU A 282 -2.15 -5.74 21.92
C GLU A 282 -3.49 -6.24 22.49
N LEU A 283 -4.59 -5.66 22.03
CA LEU A 283 -5.94 -6.01 22.45
C LEU A 283 -6.52 -7.21 21.66
N GLY A 284 -5.81 -7.72 20.67
CA GLY A 284 -6.19 -8.87 19.86
C GLY A 284 -7.16 -8.59 18.72
N PHE A 285 -7.41 -7.33 18.35
CA PHE A 285 -8.30 -6.95 17.26
C PHE A 285 -7.57 -6.76 15.92
N PHE A 286 -6.25 -6.70 15.91
CA PHE A 286 -5.44 -6.50 14.71
C PHE A 286 -4.28 -7.50 14.70
N ASP A 287 -4.19 -8.34 13.66
CA ASP A 287 -3.18 -9.41 13.51
C ASP A 287 -2.38 -9.28 12.20
N HIS A 288 -2.47 -8.11 11.56
CA HIS A 288 -1.78 -7.81 10.31
C HIS A 288 -0.48 -7.03 10.56
N GLU A 289 0.28 -6.80 9.49
CA GLU A 289 1.48 -5.97 9.52
C GLU A 289 1.16 -4.54 9.96
N ILE A 290 1.97 -4.00 10.87
CA ILE A 290 1.84 -2.63 11.37
C ILE A 290 2.51 -1.68 10.37
N THR A 291 1.72 -1.13 9.47
CA THR A 291 2.20 -0.34 8.34
C THR A 291 2.22 1.16 8.59
N GLY A 292 1.43 1.66 9.56
CA GLY A 292 1.16 3.09 9.73
C GLY A 292 0.22 3.68 8.67
N VAL A 293 -0.50 2.83 7.91
CA VAL A 293 -1.52 3.25 6.94
C VAL A 293 -2.89 2.73 7.38
N TYR A 294 -3.88 3.61 7.48
CA TYR A 294 -5.24 3.26 7.83
C TYR A 294 -5.95 2.68 6.59
N GLY A 295 -5.81 1.39 6.41
CA GLY A 295 -6.47 0.62 5.34
C GLY A 295 -7.73 -0.11 5.82
N TYR A 296 -8.30 -0.98 4.98
CA TYR A 296 -9.46 -1.80 5.32
C TYR A 296 -9.24 -2.71 6.53
N THR A 297 -8.05 -3.29 6.68
CA THR A 297 -7.71 -4.14 7.83
C THR A 297 -7.78 -3.35 9.13
N THR A 298 -7.27 -2.13 9.14
CA THR A 298 -7.35 -1.22 10.29
C THR A 298 -8.80 -0.81 10.57
N GLU A 299 -9.57 -0.44 9.53
CA GLU A 299 -10.99 -0.11 9.67
C GLU A 299 -11.79 -1.28 10.25
N THR A 300 -11.54 -2.50 9.79
CA THR A 300 -12.17 -3.72 10.29
C THR A 300 -11.85 -3.94 11.78
N ALA A 301 -10.58 -3.83 12.16
CA ALA A 301 -10.16 -3.97 13.54
C ALA A 301 -10.80 -2.92 14.46
N VAL A 302 -10.91 -1.67 13.99
CA VAL A 302 -11.59 -0.60 14.73
C VAL A 302 -13.07 -0.89 14.89
N ARG A 303 -13.77 -1.35 13.85
CA ARG A 303 -15.19 -1.75 13.94
C ARG A 303 -15.39 -2.88 14.95
N LEU A 304 -14.55 -3.90 14.90
CA LEU A 304 -14.59 -5.01 15.87
C LEU A 304 -14.37 -4.51 17.30
N TYR A 305 -13.39 -3.64 17.51
CA TYR A 305 -13.15 -3.03 18.82
C TYR A 305 -14.37 -2.22 19.29
N GLN A 306 -14.93 -1.38 18.44
CA GLN A 306 -16.11 -0.57 18.76
C GLN A 306 -17.32 -1.46 19.13
N MET A 307 -17.56 -2.55 18.38
CA MET A 307 -18.60 -3.54 18.70
C MET A 307 -18.34 -4.20 20.06
N ALA A 308 -17.13 -4.64 20.31
CA ALA A 308 -16.71 -5.24 21.57
C ALA A 308 -16.88 -4.29 22.76
N ALA A 309 -16.50 -3.03 22.56
CA ALA A 309 -16.61 -1.94 23.55
C ALA A 309 -18.02 -1.37 23.72
N ASN A 310 -18.99 -1.83 22.92
CA ASN A 310 -20.36 -1.30 22.87
C ASN A 310 -20.41 0.19 22.46
N LEU A 311 -19.50 0.59 21.56
CA LEU A 311 -19.48 1.89 20.90
C LEU A 311 -20.17 1.79 19.54
N THR A 312 -20.45 2.96 18.93
CA THR A 312 -20.98 2.99 17.55
C THR A 312 -19.90 2.49 16.59
N ALA A 313 -20.19 1.41 15.86
CA ALA A 313 -19.23 0.74 14.98
C ALA A 313 -19.08 1.48 13.63
N THR A 314 -18.45 2.66 13.66
CA THR A 314 -18.20 3.50 12.48
C THR A 314 -17.01 3.01 11.65
N GLY A 315 -16.05 2.35 12.29
CA GLY A 315 -14.76 2.04 11.70
C GLY A 315 -13.82 3.26 11.62
N GLU A 316 -14.12 4.33 12.35
CA GLU A 316 -13.30 5.53 12.47
C GLU A 316 -12.95 5.76 13.94
N ILE A 317 -11.78 6.29 14.21
CA ILE A 317 -11.35 6.63 15.57
C ILE A 317 -11.69 8.08 15.86
N ASP A 318 -12.84 8.31 16.44
CA ASP A 318 -13.21 9.61 17.03
C ASP A 318 -12.61 9.77 18.44
N ALA A 319 -12.76 10.95 19.02
CA ALA A 319 -12.27 11.27 20.36
C ALA A 319 -12.82 10.29 21.44
N THR A 320 -14.05 9.80 21.27
CA THR A 320 -14.69 8.85 22.19
C THR A 320 -14.04 7.47 22.09
N THR A 321 -13.86 6.98 20.90
CA THR A 321 -13.22 5.69 20.62
C THR A 321 -11.76 5.71 21.08
N LEU A 322 -11.02 6.80 20.78
CA LEU A 322 -9.63 6.97 21.17
C LEU A 322 -9.47 7.01 22.69
N ALA A 323 -10.34 7.77 23.38
CA ALA A 323 -10.32 7.86 24.84
C ALA A 323 -10.61 6.49 25.48
N HIS A 324 -11.57 5.72 24.95
CA HIS A 324 -11.88 4.38 25.44
C HIS A 324 -10.72 3.40 25.19
N LEU A 325 -10.11 3.43 24.00
CA LEU A 325 -8.98 2.58 23.61
C LEU A 325 -7.75 2.76 24.53
N ASN A 326 -7.53 4.00 24.97
CA ASN A 326 -6.41 4.38 25.84
C ASN A 326 -6.75 4.32 27.34
N SER A 327 -7.98 3.96 27.71
CA SER A 327 -8.41 3.87 29.10
C SER A 327 -8.07 2.53 29.73
N GLY A 328 -8.15 2.47 31.07
CA GLY A 328 -8.05 1.21 31.81
C GLY A 328 -9.28 0.29 31.64
N SER A 329 -10.32 0.73 30.93
CA SER A 329 -11.51 -0.04 30.57
C SER A 329 -11.49 -0.56 29.13
N ALA A 330 -10.37 -0.41 28.44
CA ALA A 330 -10.21 -0.95 27.09
C ALA A 330 -10.42 -2.48 27.13
N VAL A 331 -11.25 -2.96 26.20
CA VAL A 331 -11.61 -4.39 26.11
C VAL A 331 -10.64 -5.13 25.19
N SER A 332 -10.51 -6.43 25.38
CA SER A 332 -9.72 -7.30 24.50
C SER A 332 -10.57 -8.46 23.95
N THR A 333 -10.12 -9.07 22.86
CA THR A 333 -10.80 -10.25 22.28
C THR A 333 -10.79 -11.46 23.22
N LEU A 334 -9.89 -11.51 24.21
CA LEU A 334 -9.82 -12.57 25.21
C LEU A 334 -10.80 -12.35 26.39
N ASP A 335 -11.49 -11.20 26.44
CA ASP A 335 -12.47 -10.92 27.47
C ASP A 335 -13.72 -11.81 27.29
N GLY A 336 -14.08 -12.59 28.31
CA GLY A 336 -15.21 -13.51 28.23
C GLY A 336 -16.55 -12.81 27.98
N ILE A 337 -16.72 -11.56 28.41
CA ILE A 337 -17.91 -10.77 28.15
C ILE A 337 -17.95 -10.38 26.67
N VAL A 338 -16.81 -10.04 26.08
CA VAL A 338 -16.68 -9.70 24.67
C VAL A 338 -17.00 -10.93 23.82
N GLN A 339 -16.43 -12.08 24.13
CA GLN A 339 -16.71 -13.34 23.42
C GLN A 339 -18.18 -13.72 23.50
N GLN A 340 -18.81 -13.64 24.69
CA GLN A 340 -20.24 -13.89 24.83
C GLN A 340 -21.09 -12.91 24.01
N ARG A 341 -20.73 -11.64 24.00
CA ARG A 341 -21.41 -10.61 23.20
C ARG A 341 -21.34 -10.92 21.70
N PHE A 342 -20.17 -11.28 21.21
CA PHE A 342 -19.98 -11.67 19.82
C PHE A 342 -20.80 -12.91 19.46
N GLN A 343 -20.85 -13.91 20.36
CA GLN A 343 -21.68 -15.10 20.12
C GLN A 343 -23.17 -14.74 20.01
N LEU A 344 -23.68 -13.88 20.88
CA LEU A 344 -25.08 -13.41 20.81
C LEU A 344 -25.39 -12.63 19.52
N MET A 345 -24.43 -11.89 18.99
CA MET A 345 -24.57 -11.18 17.72
C MET A 345 -24.59 -12.17 16.54
N LEU A 346 -23.75 -13.18 16.55
CA LEU A 346 -23.75 -14.26 15.54
C LEU A 346 -25.07 -15.04 15.57
N ASP A 347 -25.53 -15.44 16.74
CA ASP A 347 -26.77 -16.20 16.94
C ASP A 347 -28.04 -15.39 16.53
N GLY A 348 -27.96 -14.05 16.60
CA GLY A 348 -29.05 -13.15 16.20
C GLY A 348 -28.98 -12.68 14.75
N ALA A 349 -27.93 -13.07 14.00
CA ALA A 349 -27.80 -12.74 12.60
C ALA A 349 -28.76 -13.62 11.78
N GLY A 350 -29.44 -13.07 10.80
CA GLY A 350 -30.41 -13.76 9.95
C GLY A 350 -30.43 -13.17 8.55
N ALA A 351 -31.49 -13.45 7.78
CA ALA A 351 -31.66 -13.02 6.37
C ALA A 351 -31.39 -11.52 6.11
N GLN A 352 -31.57 -10.64 7.10
CA GLN A 352 -31.23 -9.22 6.97
C GLN A 352 -29.72 -9.00 6.91
N ALA A 353 -28.92 -9.78 7.64
CA ALA A 353 -27.46 -9.71 7.55
C ALA A 353 -26.99 -10.22 6.20
N GLN A 354 -27.54 -11.32 5.72
CA GLN A 354 -27.23 -11.89 4.40
C GLN A 354 -27.46 -10.88 3.26
N ALA A 355 -28.61 -10.19 3.25
CA ALA A 355 -28.87 -9.15 2.26
C ALA A 355 -27.89 -7.94 2.34
N ARG A 356 -27.41 -7.61 3.55
CA ARG A 356 -26.39 -6.57 3.73
C ARG A 356 -25.03 -7.04 3.25
N ILE A 357 -24.65 -8.28 3.55
CA ILE A 357 -23.40 -8.91 3.09
C ILE A 357 -23.34 -8.86 1.56
N ALA A 358 -24.38 -9.31 0.85
CA ALA A 358 -24.44 -9.29 -0.61
C ALA A 358 -24.19 -7.88 -1.18
N ARG A 359 -24.89 -6.88 -0.63
CA ARG A 359 -24.79 -5.49 -1.10
C ARG A 359 -23.40 -4.89 -0.87
N ILE A 360 -22.80 -5.15 0.30
CA ILE A 360 -21.47 -4.65 0.64
C ILE A 360 -20.43 -5.31 -0.27
N ALA A 361 -20.51 -6.63 -0.48
CA ALA A 361 -19.59 -7.37 -1.33
C ALA A 361 -19.64 -6.88 -2.80
N GLU A 362 -20.85 -6.68 -3.34
CA GLU A 362 -21.06 -6.11 -4.68
C GLU A 362 -20.42 -4.73 -4.82
N GLY A 363 -20.60 -3.85 -3.81
CA GLY A 363 -20.07 -2.50 -3.79
C GLY A 363 -18.52 -2.44 -3.70
N LEU A 364 -17.87 -3.55 -3.37
CA LEU A 364 -16.42 -3.65 -3.21
C LEU A 364 -15.72 -4.26 -4.43
N LEU A 365 -16.42 -4.50 -5.53
CA LEU A 365 -15.78 -4.97 -6.78
C LEU A 365 -14.61 -4.07 -7.17
N GLY A 366 -13.45 -4.69 -7.42
CA GLY A 366 -12.22 -3.98 -7.74
C GLY A 366 -11.48 -3.38 -6.53
N ALA A 367 -12.02 -3.48 -5.32
CA ALA A 367 -11.27 -3.09 -4.11
C ALA A 367 -10.15 -4.09 -3.81
N GLY A 368 -9.02 -3.59 -3.28
CA GLY A 368 -7.89 -4.41 -2.85
C GLY A 368 -7.94 -4.67 -1.34
N PHE A 369 -7.84 -5.93 -0.93
CA PHE A 369 -7.87 -6.32 0.50
C PHE A 369 -6.53 -6.85 1.02
N GLY A 370 -5.44 -6.63 0.29
CA GLY A 370 -4.18 -7.28 0.60
C GLY A 370 -4.31 -8.80 0.45
N GLY A 371 -3.27 -9.48 0.23
CA GLY A 371 -3.24 -10.93 0.09
C GLY A 371 -1.95 -11.26 -0.61
N GLY A 372 -1.03 -11.88 0.11
CA GLY A 372 0.14 -12.49 -0.49
C GLY A 372 -0.12 -13.95 -0.75
N ASP A 373 0.76 -14.58 -1.53
CA ASP A 373 0.77 -16.02 -1.77
C ASP A 373 0.89 -16.86 -0.46
N ASP A 374 1.14 -16.18 0.68
CA ASP A 374 1.35 -16.78 2.01
C ASP A 374 0.10 -16.76 2.90
N GLU A 375 -1.06 -16.27 2.44
CA GLU A 375 -2.28 -16.23 3.24
C GLU A 375 -2.84 -17.65 3.42
N LEU A 376 -2.86 -18.13 4.69
CA LEU A 376 -3.35 -19.47 5.02
C LEU A 376 -4.83 -19.67 4.64
N TYR A 377 -5.59 -18.56 4.65
CA TYR A 377 -7.01 -18.52 4.28
C TYR A 377 -7.25 -17.42 3.25
N PRO A 378 -7.00 -17.65 1.95
CA PRO A 378 -7.24 -16.65 0.91
C PRO A 378 -8.66 -16.09 0.96
N GLY A 379 -8.77 -14.76 0.87
CA GLY A 379 -10.03 -14.04 0.92
C GLY A 379 -10.55 -13.74 2.32
N PHE A 380 -9.85 -14.11 3.38
CA PHE A 380 -10.28 -13.85 4.77
C PHE A 380 -10.50 -12.36 5.02
N SER A 381 -9.54 -11.52 4.74
CA SER A 381 -9.61 -10.06 4.99
C SER A 381 -10.82 -9.42 4.28
N PHE A 382 -11.10 -9.82 3.05
CA PHE A 382 -12.26 -9.34 2.31
C PHE A 382 -13.57 -9.79 2.98
N VAL A 383 -13.73 -11.10 3.24
CA VAL A 383 -14.97 -11.65 3.81
C VAL A 383 -15.18 -11.14 5.24
N GLN A 384 -14.10 -11.04 6.04
CA GLN A 384 -14.14 -10.43 7.36
C GLN A 384 -14.66 -9.00 7.30
N TYR A 385 -14.09 -8.15 6.43
CA TYR A 385 -14.54 -6.78 6.26
C TYR A 385 -16.04 -6.70 5.93
N VAL A 386 -16.49 -7.50 4.96
CA VAL A 386 -17.90 -7.53 4.54
C VAL A 386 -18.80 -7.93 5.71
N CYS A 387 -18.49 -9.01 6.42
CA CYS A 387 -19.26 -9.51 7.56
C CYS A 387 -19.32 -8.49 8.71
N VAL A 388 -18.17 -7.94 9.11
CA VAL A 388 -18.09 -6.93 10.18
C VAL A 388 -18.85 -5.65 9.80
N SER A 389 -18.74 -5.21 8.55
CA SER A 389 -19.50 -4.08 8.03
C SER A 389 -21.01 -4.34 7.96
N ALA A 390 -21.40 -5.60 7.82
CA ALA A 390 -22.80 -6.04 7.93
C ALA A 390 -23.30 -6.20 9.39
N GLY A 391 -22.41 -6.02 10.37
CA GLY A 391 -22.73 -6.11 11.80
C GLY A 391 -22.48 -7.49 12.41
N LEU A 392 -21.70 -8.35 11.76
CA LEU A 392 -21.30 -9.66 12.27
C LEU A 392 -19.89 -9.59 12.85
N PRO A 393 -19.67 -10.05 14.09
CA PRO A 393 -18.37 -9.99 14.74
C PRO A 393 -17.49 -11.17 14.31
N VAL A 394 -16.73 -10.99 13.24
CA VAL A 394 -15.79 -12.00 12.73
C VAL A 394 -14.38 -11.58 13.07
N THR A 395 -13.73 -12.29 13.96
CA THR A 395 -12.38 -11.96 14.44
C THR A 395 -11.32 -12.87 13.80
N PHE A 396 -11.63 -14.16 13.62
CA PHE A 396 -10.70 -15.17 13.13
C PHE A 396 -11.26 -15.92 11.91
N PRO A 397 -10.40 -16.51 11.05
CA PRO A 397 -10.85 -17.31 9.92
C PRO A 397 -11.79 -18.46 10.31
N GLU A 398 -11.57 -19.06 11.47
CA GLU A 398 -12.39 -20.15 12.01
C GLU A 398 -13.84 -19.72 12.27
N ASP A 399 -14.08 -18.45 12.57
CA ASP A 399 -15.44 -17.92 12.72
C ASP A 399 -16.20 -17.99 11.39
N LEU A 400 -15.54 -17.61 10.28
CA LEU A 400 -16.12 -17.68 8.94
C LEU A 400 -16.35 -19.13 8.48
N ILE A 401 -15.39 -20.02 8.76
CA ILE A 401 -15.52 -21.44 8.43
C ILE A 401 -16.68 -22.06 9.20
N ARG A 402 -16.85 -21.69 10.48
CA ARG A 402 -17.96 -22.13 11.31
C ARG A 402 -19.30 -21.59 10.80
N MET A 403 -19.35 -20.32 10.36
CA MET A 403 -20.53 -19.71 9.74
C MET A 403 -20.88 -20.38 8.41
N ALA A 404 -19.90 -20.79 7.62
CA ALA A 404 -20.06 -21.53 6.37
C ALA A 404 -20.24 -23.04 6.62
N GLY A 405 -21.04 -23.42 7.60
CA GLY A 405 -21.07 -24.81 8.13
C GLY A 405 -21.90 -25.83 7.31
N ARG A 406 -22.80 -25.38 6.43
CA ARG A 406 -23.64 -26.28 5.62
C ARG A 406 -22.92 -26.66 4.33
N GLN A 407 -22.69 -27.96 4.14
CA GLN A 407 -22.12 -28.43 2.87
C GLN A 407 -23.22 -28.41 1.77
N VAL A 408 -22.84 -27.90 0.59
CA VAL A 408 -23.69 -27.91 -0.63
C VAL A 408 -23.03 -28.74 -1.73
N GLU A 409 -23.89 -29.38 -2.55
CA GLU A 409 -23.40 -30.24 -3.62
C GLU A 409 -22.89 -29.46 -4.83
N THR A 410 -23.47 -28.28 -5.09
CA THR A 410 -23.15 -27.46 -6.26
C THR A 410 -23.15 -25.99 -5.90
N ILE A 411 -22.43 -25.19 -6.70
CA ILE A 411 -22.35 -23.74 -6.52
C ILE A 411 -23.67 -23.02 -6.78
N GLU A 412 -24.55 -23.60 -7.58
CA GLU A 412 -25.89 -23.05 -7.86
C GLU A 412 -26.81 -23.04 -6.61
N ALA A 413 -26.45 -23.82 -5.59
CA ALA A 413 -27.15 -23.82 -4.30
C ALA A 413 -26.69 -22.69 -3.36
N VAL A 414 -25.69 -21.90 -3.76
CA VAL A 414 -25.19 -20.74 -3.02
C VAL A 414 -26.01 -19.51 -3.36
N GLU A 415 -26.58 -18.88 -2.34
CA GLU A 415 -27.41 -17.69 -2.50
C GLU A 415 -26.58 -16.40 -2.35
N ALA A 416 -27.14 -15.28 -2.80
CA ALA A 416 -26.49 -13.99 -2.66
C ALA A 416 -26.35 -13.59 -1.18
N GLY A 417 -25.13 -13.34 -0.75
CA GLY A 417 -24.79 -12.98 0.64
C GLY A 417 -24.42 -14.17 1.52
N ASP A 418 -24.44 -15.40 0.99
CA ASP A 418 -23.87 -16.54 1.71
C ASP A 418 -22.38 -16.34 1.94
N ILE A 419 -21.92 -16.72 3.13
CA ILE A 419 -20.48 -16.85 3.38
C ILE A 419 -20.09 -18.24 2.87
N VAL A 420 -19.11 -18.28 1.97
CA VAL A 420 -18.74 -19.49 1.25
C VAL A 420 -17.30 -19.87 1.60
N ALA A 421 -17.09 -21.12 1.95
CA ALA A 421 -15.77 -21.69 2.13
C ALA A 421 -15.56 -22.85 1.15
N PHE A 422 -14.56 -22.73 0.27
CA PHE A 422 -14.12 -23.76 -0.65
C PHE A 422 -12.96 -24.51 -0.04
N GLN A 423 -13.17 -25.79 0.27
CA GLN A 423 -12.13 -26.66 0.80
C GLN A 423 -11.60 -27.57 -0.30
N SER A 424 -10.35 -27.40 -0.67
CA SER A 424 -9.63 -28.33 -1.53
C SER A 424 -8.59 -29.08 -0.72
N ALA A 425 -8.45 -30.39 -0.97
CA ALA A 425 -7.43 -31.23 -0.37
C ALA A 425 -6.44 -31.71 -1.43
N SER A 426 -5.17 -31.40 -1.25
CA SER A 426 -4.07 -32.05 -1.97
C SER A 426 -3.38 -33.06 -1.07
N ALA A 427 -2.44 -33.85 -1.64
CA ALA A 427 -1.74 -34.88 -0.86
C ALA A 427 -0.97 -34.33 0.37
N ASP A 428 -0.63 -33.05 0.35
CA ASP A 428 0.24 -32.42 1.36
C ASP A 428 -0.42 -31.26 2.14
N ALA A 429 -1.61 -30.77 1.71
CA ALA A 429 -2.26 -29.64 2.39
C ALA A 429 -3.76 -29.59 2.12
N VAL A 430 -4.52 -29.08 3.09
CA VAL A 430 -5.92 -28.62 2.95
C VAL A 430 -5.87 -27.11 2.78
N THR A 431 -6.42 -26.61 1.69
CA THR A 431 -6.54 -25.16 1.45
C THR A 431 -8.03 -24.78 1.56
N ILE A 432 -8.31 -23.72 2.27
CA ILE A 432 -9.66 -23.15 2.37
C ILE A 432 -9.62 -21.74 1.78
N GLN A 433 -10.41 -21.49 0.76
CA GLN A 433 -10.63 -20.16 0.21
C GLN A 433 -12.00 -19.64 0.64
N LEU A 434 -12.03 -18.38 1.10
CA LEU A 434 -13.25 -17.72 1.55
C LEU A 434 -13.79 -16.77 0.47
N ALA A 435 -15.10 -16.70 0.35
CA ALA A 435 -15.81 -15.88 -0.63
C ALA A 435 -17.22 -15.52 -0.12
N ILE A 436 -17.88 -14.62 -0.85
CA ILE A 436 -19.29 -14.25 -0.62
C ILE A 436 -20.12 -14.66 -1.83
N GLY A 437 -21.23 -15.34 -1.63
CA GLY A 437 -22.18 -15.69 -2.66
C GLY A 437 -22.72 -14.46 -3.40
N ALA A 438 -22.77 -14.52 -4.72
CA ALA A 438 -23.38 -13.51 -5.57
C ALA A 438 -24.71 -13.99 -6.18
N GLY A 439 -25.05 -15.27 -5.98
CA GLY A 439 -26.14 -15.94 -6.65
C GLY A 439 -25.79 -16.38 -8.08
N ASP A 440 -26.67 -17.15 -8.71
CA ASP A 440 -26.52 -17.63 -10.08
C ASP A 440 -25.18 -18.32 -10.37
N GLY A 441 -24.67 -19.12 -9.44
CA GLY A 441 -23.41 -19.84 -9.58
C GLY A 441 -22.16 -18.98 -9.52
N LYS A 442 -22.24 -17.78 -8.97
CA LYS A 442 -21.13 -16.82 -8.87
C LYS A 442 -20.82 -16.46 -7.42
N VAL A 443 -19.58 -16.03 -7.20
CA VAL A 443 -19.13 -15.52 -5.90
C VAL A 443 -18.26 -14.26 -6.07
N TYR A 444 -18.27 -13.42 -5.07
CA TYR A 444 -17.29 -12.38 -4.86
C TYR A 444 -16.13 -12.98 -4.08
N CYS A 445 -14.91 -12.90 -4.63
CA CYS A 445 -13.72 -13.39 -3.94
C CYS A 445 -12.53 -12.45 -4.16
N ALA A 446 -11.59 -12.43 -3.22
CA ALA A 446 -10.33 -11.74 -3.41
C ALA A 446 -9.36 -12.64 -4.19
N THR A 447 -8.67 -12.06 -5.19
CA THR A 447 -7.67 -12.79 -5.98
C THR A 447 -6.43 -13.07 -5.13
N LYS A 448 -5.76 -14.22 -5.36
CA LYS A 448 -4.52 -14.58 -4.68
C LYS A 448 -3.41 -13.56 -4.93
N THR A 449 -3.32 -13.03 -6.13
CA THR A 449 -2.33 -12.00 -6.51
C THR A 449 -2.98 -10.63 -6.42
N GLY A 450 -2.53 -9.80 -5.49
CA GLY A 450 -2.99 -8.42 -5.28
C GLY A 450 -4.29 -8.27 -4.47
N GLY A 451 -4.96 -9.35 -4.06
CA GLY A 451 -6.15 -9.31 -3.20
C GLY A 451 -7.35 -8.55 -3.76
N TRP A 452 -7.44 -8.39 -5.09
CA TRP A 452 -8.53 -7.65 -5.74
C TRP A 452 -9.83 -8.41 -5.68
N VAL A 453 -10.92 -7.75 -5.26
CA VAL A 453 -12.26 -8.34 -5.26
C VAL A 453 -12.77 -8.45 -6.68
N VAL A 454 -13.08 -9.67 -7.10
CA VAL A 454 -13.61 -9.99 -8.42
C VAL A 454 -14.91 -10.79 -8.30
N LEU A 455 -15.77 -10.69 -9.31
CA LEU A 455 -16.88 -11.61 -9.50
C LEU A 455 -16.38 -12.79 -10.34
N SER A 456 -16.41 -13.99 -9.78
CA SER A 456 -15.89 -15.19 -10.42
C SER A 456 -16.96 -16.26 -10.61
N TYR A 457 -16.87 -16.98 -11.71
CA TYR A 457 -17.51 -18.29 -11.86
C TYR A 457 -16.56 -19.34 -11.28
N MET A 458 -17.08 -20.27 -10.50
CA MET A 458 -16.27 -21.21 -9.74
C MET A 458 -15.79 -22.43 -10.53
N ASP A 459 -15.84 -22.37 -11.86
CA ASP A 459 -15.35 -23.45 -12.75
C ASP A 459 -13.87 -23.81 -12.51
N GLU A 460 -13.10 -22.92 -11.87
CA GLU A 460 -11.69 -23.11 -11.59
C GLU A 460 -11.40 -23.97 -10.32
N MET A 461 -12.43 -24.32 -9.54
CA MET A 461 -12.30 -25.08 -8.30
C MET A 461 -12.88 -26.51 -8.38
N GLU A 462 -12.69 -27.16 -9.53
CA GLU A 462 -13.12 -28.54 -9.75
C GLU A 462 -12.62 -29.48 -8.63
N GLY A 463 -13.56 -30.13 -7.92
CA GLY A 463 -13.24 -31.06 -6.84
C GLY A 463 -13.16 -30.47 -5.43
N ALA A 464 -13.42 -29.18 -5.23
CA ALA A 464 -13.50 -28.60 -3.90
C ALA A 464 -14.83 -28.95 -3.21
N THR A 465 -14.79 -29.18 -1.89
CA THR A 465 -15.99 -29.25 -1.06
C THR A 465 -16.46 -27.84 -0.75
N ILE A 466 -17.74 -27.55 -0.99
CA ILE A 466 -18.33 -26.24 -0.80
C ILE A 466 -19.13 -26.23 0.50
N TYR A 467 -18.85 -25.28 1.35
CA TYR A 467 -19.64 -24.99 2.54
C TYR A 467 -20.25 -23.59 2.40
N CYS A 468 -21.50 -23.39 2.81
CA CYS A 468 -22.09 -22.07 2.86
C CYS A 468 -22.88 -21.83 4.15
N TRP A 469 -23.09 -20.56 4.45
CA TRP A 469 -23.81 -20.10 5.62
C TRP A 469 -25.30 -20.39 5.46
N ASP A 470 -25.88 -20.97 6.51
CA ASP A 470 -27.32 -21.17 6.65
C ASP A 470 -27.83 -20.06 7.59
N ALA A 471 -28.61 -19.14 7.06
CA ALA A 471 -29.15 -18.00 7.80
C ALA A 471 -30.47 -18.33 8.54
N GLU A 472 -30.87 -19.64 8.66
CA GLU A 472 -32.06 -20.06 9.39
C GLU A 472 -32.01 -19.80 10.89
#